data_5092dea176917379c5810355174a68a6
#
_entry.id   5092dea176917379c5810355174a68a6
#
_cell.length_a   1.000
_cell.length_b   1.000
_cell.length_c   1.000
_cell.angle_alpha   90.00
_cell.angle_beta   90.00
_cell.angle_gamma   90.00
#
_symmetry.space_group_name_H-M   'P 1'
#
loop_
_entity.id
_entity.type
_entity.pdbx_description
1 polymer ?
#
loop_
_entity_poly.entity_id
_entity_poly.type
_entity_poly.pdbx_seq_one_letter_code
_entity_poly.pdbx_strand_id
1 'polypeptide(L)'
;MNILSKLAIPALCCMLFGGCDLIDYHPYDVRIDGETGINDKNIARIETLCQGKDTLRFAFMGDSQRWYDETQDFVTDVNRRDDIDFVIHGGDLSDFGVTDEFLWQRDILNRLKMPYVALIGNHDCLGTGEETFRAVFGNPNFAFIAGRVKFVCLNTNAIEYDYSRPIPDFDFMENEMTERADEFDRTVIAMHIRPYCGEFNNNVARVFQRYVNLYPDVQFCLAAHEHRLAEEDLFDDGIMYYLSDCMKHRNYYIFTLTPDGYEREVVYF
;
A
#
# COMPACT_ATOMS: atom_id res chain seq x y z
N MET A 1 51.97 -39.45 22.23
CA MET A 1 50.79 -38.76 21.66
C MET A 1 49.64 -39.75 21.65
N ASN A 2 48.70 -39.58 22.56
CA ASN A 2 47.63 -40.57 22.85
C ASN A 2 46.66 -40.74 21.67
N ILE A 3 46.16 -41.94 21.42
CA ILE A 3 45.16 -42.27 20.39
C ILE A 3 43.91 -41.38 20.51
N LEU A 4 43.53 -40.99 21.73
CA LEU A 4 42.43 -40.06 22.01
C LEU A 4 42.62 -38.65 21.39
N SER A 5 43.88 -38.15 21.30
CA SER A 5 44.15 -36.84 20.69
C SER A 5 44.13 -36.89 19.16
N LYS A 6 44.35 -38.08 18.55
CA LYS A 6 44.29 -38.26 17.11
C LYS A 6 42.87 -38.44 16.57
N LEU A 7 41.91 -38.84 17.42
CA LEU A 7 40.50 -38.98 17.10
C LEU A 7 39.69 -37.67 17.38
N ALA A 8 40.16 -36.87 18.36
CA ALA A 8 39.48 -35.63 18.73
C ALA A 8 39.57 -34.53 17.64
N ILE A 9 40.69 -34.47 16.88
CA ILE A 9 40.88 -33.46 15.82
C ILE A 9 39.97 -33.71 14.63
N PRO A 10 39.83 -34.91 14.04
CA PRO A 10 38.91 -35.15 12.96
C PRO A 10 37.42 -35.03 13.36
N ALA A 11 37.09 -35.42 14.64
CA ALA A 11 35.72 -35.21 15.13
C ALA A 11 35.36 -33.73 15.31
N LEU A 12 36.31 -32.90 15.76
CA LEU A 12 36.11 -31.44 15.84
C LEU A 12 36.02 -30.80 14.46
N CYS A 13 36.83 -31.27 13.49
CA CYS A 13 36.69 -30.82 12.07
C CYS A 13 35.33 -31.20 11.47
N CYS A 14 34.84 -32.41 11.71
CA CYS A 14 33.51 -32.82 11.24
C CYS A 14 32.37 -31.98 11.84
N MET A 15 32.49 -31.54 13.10
CA MET A 15 31.52 -30.62 13.71
C MET A 15 31.58 -29.21 13.13
N LEU A 16 32.74 -28.78 12.62
CA LEU A 16 32.89 -27.47 11.98
C LEU A 16 32.36 -27.43 10.55
N PHE A 17 32.30 -28.58 9.85
CA PHE A 17 31.74 -28.68 8.50
C PHE A 17 30.23 -29.04 8.47
N GLY A 18 29.64 -29.48 9.57
CA GLY A 18 28.19 -29.73 9.67
C GLY A 18 27.37 -28.49 9.97
N GLY A 19 27.99 -27.31 10.05
CA GLY A 19 27.30 -26.05 10.42
C GLY A 19 26.74 -25.24 9.29
N CYS A 20 26.94 -25.63 8.02
CA CYS A 20 26.47 -24.84 6.88
C CYS A 20 24.95 -24.95 6.60
N ASP A 21 24.28 -25.98 7.13
CA ASP A 21 22.84 -26.16 6.96
C ASP A 21 22.00 -25.80 8.21
N LEU A 22 22.63 -25.22 9.23
CA LEU A 22 21.94 -24.90 10.50
C LEU A 22 21.15 -23.58 10.46
N ILE A 23 21.33 -22.75 9.45
CA ILE A 23 20.58 -21.50 9.25
C ILE A 23 20.10 -21.48 7.80
N ASP A 24 18.98 -22.14 7.57
CA ASP A 24 18.24 -22.08 6.30
C ASP A 24 17.27 -20.87 6.34
N TYR A 25 17.84 -19.68 6.51
CA TYR A 25 17.10 -18.40 6.51
C TYR A 25 17.82 -17.40 5.62
N HIS A 26 17.08 -16.89 4.64
CA HIS A 26 17.49 -15.74 3.86
C HIS A 26 16.45 -14.63 4.01
N PRO A 27 16.83 -13.37 4.23
CA PRO A 27 15.88 -12.27 4.42
C PRO A 27 14.87 -12.10 3.28
N TYR A 28 15.23 -12.52 2.08
CA TYR A 28 14.36 -12.50 0.89
C TYR A 28 13.62 -13.83 0.63
N ASP A 29 13.64 -14.78 1.56
CA ASP A 29 12.78 -15.96 1.47
C ASP A 29 11.33 -15.54 1.70
N VAL A 30 10.45 -15.85 0.74
CA VAL A 30 9.01 -15.58 0.88
C VAL A 30 8.37 -16.67 1.71
N ARG A 31 8.53 -16.59 3.02
CA ARG A 31 7.89 -17.46 4.02
C ARG A 31 6.84 -16.66 4.75
N ILE A 32 5.59 -16.87 4.40
CA ILE A 32 4.48 -16.10 4.95
C ILE A 32 3.83 -16.90 6.07
N ASP A 33 3.94 -16.37 7.27
CA ASP A 33 3.19 -16.84 8.44
C ASP A 33 2.02 -15.91 8.74
N GLY A 34 0.87 -16.46 9.17
CA GLY A 34 -0.30 -15.68 9.55
C GLY A 34 -1.23 -15.35 8.39
N GLU A 35 -1.87 -14.21 8.48
CA GLU A 35 -2.94 -13.82 7.56
C GLU A 35 -2.42 -13.35 6.21
N THR A 36 -3.12 -13.76 5.12
CA THR A 36 -2.82 -13.44 3.73
C THR A 36 -4.09 -12.99 3.01
N GLY A 37 -3.96 -12.42 1.80
CA GLY A 37 -5.10 -11.90 1.03
C GLY A 37 -5.81 -10.76 1.76
N ILE A 38 -5.04 -9.88 2.38
CA ILE A 38 -5.55 -8.80 3.25
C ILE A 38 -6.49 -7.87 2.49
N ASN A 39 -6.07 -7.40 1.30
CA ASN A 39 -6.88 -6.47 0.53
C ASN A 39 -8.21 -7.10 0.14
N ASP A 40 -8.23 -8.31 -0.42
CA ASP A 40 -9.48 -8.97 -0.85
C ASP A 40 -10.47 -9.14 0.30
N LYS A 41 -9.98 -9.59 1.47
CA LYS A 41 -10.81 -9.76 2.66
C LYS A 41 -11.36 -8.44 3.17
N ASN A 42 -10.52 -7.42 3.23
CA ASN A 42 -10.91 -6.11 3.72
C ASN A 42 -11.78 -5.36 2.73
N ILE A 43 -11.57 -5.51 1.42
CA ILE A 43 -12.47 -4.98 0.39
C ILE A 43 -13.89 -5.50 0.60
N ALA A 44 -14.06 -6.82 0.75
CA ALA A 44 -15.37 -7.40 1.02
C ALA A 44 -16.03 -6.83 2.30
N ARG A 45 -15.22 -6.55 3.34
CA ARG A 45 -15.70 -5.90 4.57
C ARG A 45 -16.08 -4.44 4.33
N ILE A 46 -15.25 -3.66 3.61
CA ILE A 46 -15.49 -2.24 3.28
C ILE A 46 -16.80 -2.13 2.50
N GLU A 47 -16.96 -2.91 1.43
CA GLU A 47 -18.14 -2.89 0.59
C GLU A 47 -19.40 -3.21 1.40
N THR A 48 -19.32 -4.20 2.30
CA THR A 48 -20.43 -4.54 3.20
C THR A 48 -20.76 -3.43 4.20
N LEU A 49 -19.74 -2.85 4.85
CA LEU A 49 -19.91 -1.81 5.87
C LEU A 49 -20.40 -0.49 5.28
N CYS A 50 -20.02 -0.20 4.03
CA CYS A 50 -20.36 1.04 3.35
C CYS A 50 -21.60 0.93 2.46
N GLN A 51 -22.22 -0.25 2.36
CA GLN A 51 -23.41 -0.44 1.52
C GLN A 51 -24.53 0.51 1.93
N GLY A 52 -24.97 1.34 0.97
CA GLY A 52 -26.07 2.29 1.17
C GLY A 52 -25.70 3.54 1.99
N LYS A 53 -24.41 3.75 2.30
CA LYS A 53 -23.96 5.01 2.90
C LYS A 53 -23.87 6.11 1.84
N ASP A 54 -24.39 7.27 2.16
CA ASP A 54 -24.25 8.49 1.35
C ASP A 54 -22.99 9.28 1.73
N THR A 55 -22.53 9.13 2.98
CA THR A 55 -21.31 9.75 3.49
C THR A 55 -20.30 8.68 3.86
N LEU A 56 -19.07 8.85 3.37
CA LEU A 56 -17.93 7.99 3.68
C LEU A 56 -16.87 8.81 4.41
N ARG A 57 -16.30 8.24 5.45
CA ARG A 57 -15.18 8.85 6.15
C ARG A 57 -14.03 7.86 6.25
N PHE A 58 -12.86 8.18 5.70
CA PHE A 58 -11.72 7.28 5.70
C PHE A 58 -10.42 8.00 6.00
N ALA A 59 -9.45 7.26 6.54
CA ALA A 59 -8.12 7.77 6.79
C ALA A 59 -7.18 7.36 5.64
N PHE A 60 -6.24 8.26 5.29
CA PHE A 60 -5.19 8.01 4.31
C PHE A 60 -3.83 8.34 4.90
N MET A 61 -2.92 7.38 4.85
CA MET A 61 -1.54 7.46 5.28
C MET A 61 -0.66 6.62 4.35
N GLY A 62 0.66 6.76 4.40
CA GLY A 62 1.59 5.96 3.62
C GLY A 62 2.99 6.00 4.21
N ASP A 63 3.95 5.40 3.51
CA ASP A 63 5.37 5.45 3.84
C ASP A 63 5.63 5.08 5.31
N SER A 64 5.12 3.91 5.71
CA SER A 64 5.28 3.41 7.08
C SER A 64 6.62 2.71 7.31
N GLN A 65 7.18 2.07 6.28
CA GLN A 65 8.54 1.51 6.22
C GLN A 65 9.07 1.04 7.59
N ARG A 66 10.16 1.68 8.07
CA ARG A 66 10.87 1.43 9.33
C ARG A 66 10.23 2.10 10.56
N TRP A 67 9.17 2.89 10.39
CA TRP A 67 8.53 3.64 11.49
C TRP A 67 7.40 2.83 12.15
N TYR A 68 7.77 1.69 12.73
CA TYR A 68 6.82 0.76 13.35
C TYR A 68 6.13 1.33 14.59
N ASP A 69 6.86 2.07 15.42
CA ASP A 69 6.31 2.69 16.63
C ASP A 69 5.31 3.79 16.27
N GLU A 70 5.64 4.63 15.28
CA GLU A 70 4.77 5.66 14.77
C GLU A 70 3.51 5.07 14.12
N THR A 71 3.64 3.94 13.42
CA THR A 71 2.50 3.21 12.85
C THR A 71 1.62 2.61 13.96
N GLN A 72 2.19 2.13 15.06
CA GLN A 72 1.41 1.69 16.22
C GLN A 72 0.65 2.85 16.89
N ASP A 73 1.28 4.03 16.97
CA ASP A 73 0.63 5.23 17.51
C ASP A 73 -0.50 5.71 16.58
N PHE A 74 -0.30 5.66 15.25
CA PHE A 74 -1.37 5.88 14.26
C PHE A 74 -2.56 4.94 14.49
N VAL A 75 -2.33 3.64 14.60
CA VAL A 75 -3.37 2.64 14.86
C VAL A 75 -4.10 2.97 16.18
N THR A 76 -3.36 3.40 17.19
CA THR A 76 -3.94 3.77 18.49
C THR A 76 -4.81 5.01 18.37
N ASP A 77 -4.38 6.04 17.61
CA ASP A 77 -5.14 7.26 17.41
C ASP A 77 -6.40 7.01 16.59
N VAL A 78 -6.29 6.36 15.43
CA VAL A 78 -7.43 6.04 14.57
C VAL A 78 -8.45 5.15 15.29
N ASN A 79 -8.02 4.21 16.11
CA ASN A 79 -8.91 3.34 16.89
C ASN A 79 -9.72 4.08 17.99
N ARG A 80 -9.38 5.33 18.32
CA ARG A 80 -10.19 6.18 19.23
C ARG A 80 -11.35 6.87 18.50
N ARG A 81 -11.35 6.81 17.17
CA ARG A 81 -12.36 7.43 16.31
C ARG A 81 -13.37 6.37 15.89
N ASP A 82 -14.64 6.60 16.24
CA ASP A 82 -15.71 5.64 15.95
C ASP A 82 -16.39 5.92 14.60
N ASP A 83 -15.94 6.96 13.88
CA ASP A 83 -16.54 7.49 12.65
C ASP A 83 -15.68 7.24 11.39
N ILE A 84 -14.59 6.49 11.47
CA ILE A 84 -13.77 6.08 10.33
C ILE A 84 -14.27 4.74 9.79
N ASP A 85 -14.65 4.72 8.51
CA ASP A 85 -15.15 3.53 7.84
C ASP A 85 -14.04 2.55 7.47
N PHE A 86 -12.91 3.07 6.97
CA PHE A 86 -11.74 2.27 6.56
C PHE A 86 -10.47 3.12 6.48
N VAL A 87 -9.35 2.47 6.24
CA VAL A 87 -8.04 3.11 6.06
C VAL A 87 -7.46 2.71 4.70
N ILE A 88 -6.81 3.66 4.01
CA ILE A 88 -5.98 3.40 2.83
C ILE A 88 -4.53 3.66 3.21
N HIS A 89 -3.68 2.64 3.05
CA HIS A 89 -2.22 2.77 3.15
C HIS A 89 -1.64 3.00 1.74
N GLY A 90 -0.97 4.12 1.56
CA GLY A 90 -0.48 4.62 0.27
C GLY A 90 0.75 3.93 -0.31
N GLY A 91 1.23 2.84 0.29
CA GLY A 91 2.43 2.12 -0.15
C GLY A 91 3.65 2.38 0.72
N ASP A 92 4.76 1.69 0.41
CA ASP A 92 5.99 1.67 1.21
C ASP A 92 5.75 1.13 2.62
N LEU A 93 5.29 -0.14 2.67
CA LEU A 93 5.15 -0.89 3.91
C LEU A 93 6.51 -1.43 4.39
N SER A 94 7.36 -1.84 3.45
CA SER A 94 8.73 -2.31 3.73
C SER A 94 9.77 -1.24 3.41
N ASP A 95 10.97 -1.38 3.95
CA ASP A 95 12.10 -0.51 3.66
C ASP A 95 13.04 -1.10 2.60
N PHE A 96 13.15 -2.43 2.58
CA PHE A 96 14.06 -3.17 1.71
C PHE A 96 13.39 -4.32 0.92
N GLY A 97 12.07 -4.43 0.95
CA GLY A 97 11.35 -5.54 0.33
C GLY A 97 11.56 -6.89 1.05
N VAL A 98 11.95 -6.86 2.31
CA VAL A 98 12.18 -8.05 3.14
C VAL A 98 10.85 -8.58 3.67
N THR A 99 10.63 -9.88 3.60
CA THR A 99 9.37 -10.52 4.02
C THR A 99 8.94 -10.13 5.42
N ASP A 100 9.84 -10.14 6.40
CA ASP A 100 9.52 -9.82 7.79
C ASP A 100 9.01 -8.38 7.96
N GLU A 101 9.48 -7.42 7.16
CA GLU A 101 9.01 -6.02 7.22
C GLU A 101 7.54 -5.92 6.87
N PHE A 102 7.09 -6.62 5.82
CA PHE A 102 5.66 -6.70 5.47
C PHE A 102 4.84 -7.37 6.57
N LEU A 103 5.36 -8.44 7.17
CA LEU A 103 4.65 -9.15 8.23
C LEU A 103 4.52 -8.26 9.49
N TRP A 104 5.54 -7.50 9.85
CA TRP A 104 5.49 -6.57 10.99
C TRP A 104 4.47 -5.45 10.74
N GLN A 105 4.49 -4.83 9.57
CA GLN A 105 3.51 -3.79 9.23
C GLN A 105 2.09 -4.35 9.18
N ARG A 106 1.87 -5.50 8.55
CA ARG A 106 0.59 -6.20 8.55
C ARG A 106 0.08 -6.43 9.98
N ASP A 107 0.93 -6.95 10.87
CA ASP A 107 0.53 -7.28 12.23
C ASP A 107 0.20 -6.03 13.07
N ILE A 108 0.83 -4.90 12.78
CA ILE A 108 0.47 -3.60 13.36
C ILE A 108 -0.88 -3.14 12.82
N LEU A 109 -1.04 -3.10 11.51
CA LEU A 109 -2.25 -2.62 10.84
C LEU A 109 -3.47 -3.51 11.12
N ASN A 110 -3.28 -4.82 11.32
CA ASN A 110 -4.35 -5.74 11.72
C ASN A 110 -4.94 -5.45 13.10
N ARG A 111 -4.35 -4.52 13.89
CA ARG A 111 -4.95 -4.03 15.15
C ARG A 111 -5.94 -2.90 14.93
N LEU A 112 -6.11 -2.41 13.70
CA LEU A 112 -7.18 -1.47 13.37
C LEU A 112 -8.56 -2.10 13.61
N LYS A 113 -9.47 -1.36 14.21
CA LYS A 113 -10.88 -1.80 14.41
C LYS A 113 -11.66 -1.84 13.09
N MET A 114 -11.35 -0.93 12.18
CA MET A 114 -11.92 -0.83 10.85
C MET A 114 -11.04 -1.57 9.82
N PRO A 115 -11.58 -1.98 8.67
CA PRO A 115 -10.78 -2.58 7.60
C PRO A 115 -9.82 -1.58 6.98
N TYR A 116 -8.73 -2.09 6.41
CA TYR A 116 -7.77 -1.30 5.64
C TYR A 116 -7.39 -1.98 4.33
N VAL A 117 -6.94 -1.20 3.36
CA VAL A 117 -6.29 -1.68 2.14
C VAL A 117 -4.91 -1.04 2.00
N ALA A 118 -3.99 -1.75 1.37
CA ALA A 118 -2.63 -1.28 1.15
C ALA A 118 -2.27 -1.28 -0.33
N LEU A 119 -1.71 -0.17 -0.81
CA LEU A 119 -1.09 -0.06 -2.11
C LEU A 119 0.35 -0.56 -2.03
N ILE A 120 0.94 -0.87 -3.18
CA ILE A 120 2.36 -1.19 -3.30
C ILE A 120 3.16 0.09 -3.53
N GLY A 121 4.25 0.31 -2.77
CA GLY A 121 5.22 1.37 -3.00
C GLY A 121 6.49 0.87 -3.71
N ASN A 122 7.42 1.78 -4.02
CA ASN A 122 8.65 1.43 -4.72
C ASN A 122 9.60 0.60 -3.84
N HIS A 123 9.69 0.90 -2.53
CA HIS A 123 10.46 0.08 -1.59
C HIS A 123 9.90 -1.34 -1.46
N ASP A 124 8.59 -1.50 -1.62
CA ASP A 124 7.92 -2.80 -1.61
C ASP A 124 8.24 -3.64 -2.86
N CYS A 125 8.84 -3.06 -3.90
CA CYS A 125 9.26 -3.77 -5.11
C CYS A 125 10.69 -4.30 -5.04
N LEU A 126 11.47 -3.95 -4.01
CA LEU A 126 12.86 -4.36 -3.88
C LEU A 126 12.99 -5.86 -3.58
N GLY A 127 14.07 -6.48 -4.08
CA GLY A 127 14.35 -7.90 -3.84
C GLY A 127 13.20 -8.83 -4.25
N THR A 128 12.61 -9.55 -3.28
CA THR A 128 11.42 -10.39 -3.45
C THR A 128 10.14 -9.71 -2.91
N GLY A 129 10.19 -8.41 -2.68
CA GLY A 129 9.13 -7.66 -2.03
C GLY A 129 7.81 -7.68 -2.77
N GLU A 130 7.80 -7.57 -4.13
CA GLU A 130 6.55 -7.71 -4.90
C GLU A 130 5.90 -9.08 -4.71
N GLU A 131 6.69 -10.16 -4.68
CA GLU A 131 6.18 -11.51 -4.43
C GLU A 131 5.57 -11.61 -3.03
N THR A 132 6.25 -11.05 -2.04
CA THR A 132 5.76 -10.97 -0.66
C THR A 132 4.49 -10.13 -0.56
N PHE A 133 4.47 -8.93 -1.19
CA PHE A 133 3.28 -8.08 -1.22
C PHE A 133 2.08 -8.82 -1.80
N ARG A 134 2.26 -9.49 -2.97
CA ARG A 134 1.20 -10.27 -3.60
C ARG A 134 0.68 -11.40 -2.71
N ALA A 135 1.57 -12.06 -1.98
CA ALA A 135 1.20 -13.14 -1.07
C ALA A 135 0.44 -12.63 0.15
N VAL A 136 0.86 -11.50 0.74
CA VAL A 136 0.27 -10.95 1.97
C VAL A 136 -0.97 -10.09 1.67
N PHE A 137 -0.85 -9.14 0.73
CA PHE A 137 -1.90 -8.14 0.49
C PHE A 137 -2.76 -8.45 -0.73
N GLY A 138 -2.21 -9.04 -1.78
CA GLY A 138 -2.93 -9.37 -3.00
C GLY A 138 -2.40 -8.65 -4.24
N ASN A 139 -3.26 -8.42 -5.23
CA ASN A 139 -2.86 -7.79 -6.48
C ASN A 139 -2.46 -6.32 -6.25
N PRO A 140 -1.33 -5.84 -6.85
CA PRO A 140 -0.92 -4.44 -6.78
C PRO A 140 -1.88 -3.43 -7.43
N ASN A 141 -2.65 -3.87 -8.45
CA ASN A 141 -3.77 -3.12 -9.00
C ASN A 141 -5.07 -3.75 -8.50
N PHE A 142 -5.93 -2.96 -7.90
CA PHE A 142 -7.24 -3.41 -7.42
C PHE A 142 -8.22 -2.25 -7.37
N ALA A 143 -9.52 -2.55 -7.33
CA ALA A 143 -10.55 -1.56 -7.14
C ALA A 143 -11.63 -2.10 -6.19
N PHE A 144 -12.36 -1.19 -5.55
CA PHE A 144 -13.49 -1.52 -4.69
C PHE A 144 -14.51 -0.38 -4.68
N ILE A 145 -15.74 -0.68 -4.25
CA ILE A 145 -16.81 0.31 -4.17
C ILE A 145 -17.24 0.45 -2.70
N ALA A 146 -17.11 1.68 -2.18
CA ALA A 146 -17.66 2.05 -0.88
C ALA A 146 -18.83 3.01 -1.10
N GLY A 147 -20.03 2.67 -0.61
CA GLY A 147 -21.23 3.43 -0.96
C GLY A 147 -21.44 3.47 -2.47
N ARG A 148 -21.35 4.66 -3.05
CA ARG A 148 -21.38 4.86 -4.51
C ARG A 148 -20.08 5.47 -5.07
N VAL A 149 -18.99 5.29 -4.35
CA VAL A 149 -17.66 5.78 -4.75
C VAL A 149 -16.78 4.60 -5.10
N LYS A 150 -16.25 4.57 -6.32
CA LYS A 150 -15.24 3.59 -6.73
C LYS A 150 -13.85 4.11 -6.39
N PHE A 151 -13.09 3.30 -5.68
CA PHE A 151 -11.68 3.51 -5.39
C PHE A 151 -10.85 2.64 -6.34
N VAL A 152 -10.03 3.29 -7.17
CA VAL A 152 -9.14 2.61 -8.12
C VAL A 152 -7.71 2.77 -7.64
N CYS A 153 -7.12 1.67 -7.20
CA CYS A 153 -5.79 1.62 -6.59
C CYS A 153 -4.79 1.06 -7.61
N LEU A 154 -3.76 1.84 -7.91
CA LEU A 154 -2.86 1.60 -9.03
C LEU A 154 -1.41 1.42 -8.59
N ASN A 155 -0.74 0.42 -9.12
CA ASN A 155 0.72 0.36 -9.12
C ASN A 155 1.26 1.39 -10.13
N THR A 156 2.07 2.32 -9.67
CA THR A 156 2.71 3.36 -10.48
C THR A 156 4.25 3.31 -10.43
N ASN A 157 4.82 2.25 -9.86
CA ASN A 157 6.26 2.07 -9.62
C ASN A 157 7.01 1.57 -10.87
N ALA A 158 6.89 2.28 -12.00
CA ALA A 158 7.41 1.83 -13.30
C ALA A 158 8.93 1.70 -13.35
N ILE A 159 9.66 2.58 -12.64
CA ILE A 159 11.13 2.59 -12.63
C ILE A 159 11.71 1.33 -11.99
N GLU A 160 11.01 0.75 -11.01
CA GLU A 160 11.45 -0.48 -10.32
C GLU A 160 11.51 -1.71 -11.25
N TYR A 161 10.93 -1.59 -12.44
CA TYR A 161 10.92 -2.61 -13.47
C TYR A 161 11.65 -2.18 -14.74
N ASP A 162 12.47 -1.14 -14.69
CA ASP A 162 13.14 -0.57 -15.87
C ASP A 162 12.17 -0.30 -17.03
N TYR A 163 10.93 0.10 -16.70
CA TYR A 163 9.83 0.31 -17.66
C TYR A 163 9.49 -0.93 -18.52
N SER A 164 9.84 -2.12 -18.07
CA SER A 164 9.62 -3.38 -18.82
C SER A 164 8.19 -3.92 -18.71
N ARG A 165 7.37 -3.34 -17.84
CA ARG A 165 5.97 -3.71 -17.58
C ARG A 165 5.02 -2.56 -17.94
N PRO A 166 3.74 -2.84 -18.22
CA PRO A 166 2.71 -1.83 -18.44
C PRO A 166 2.32 -1.17 -17.11
N ILE A 167 3.13 -0.22 -16.63
CA ILE A 167 2.91 0.53 -15.39
C ILE A 167 2.95 2.04 -15.73
N PRO A 168 1.87 2.81 -15.46
CA PRO A 168 0.54 2.35 -15.02
C PRO A 168 -0.15 1.41 -16.00
N ASP A 169 -0.98 0.50 -15.47
CA ASP A 169 -1.72 -0.48 -16.27
C ASP A 169 -3.00 0.14 -16.85
N PHE A 170 -2.93 0.57 -18.11
CA PHE A 170 -4.08 1.22 -18.77
C PHE A 170 -5.19 0.23 -19.12
N ASP A 171 -4.88 -1.04 -19.38
CA ASP A 171 -5.91 -2.05 -19.63
C ASP A 171 -6.74 -2.29 -18.35
N PHE A 172 -6.08 -2.32 -17.19
CA PHE A 172 -6.77 -2.36 -15.91
C PHE A 172 -7.65 -1.12 -15.72
N MET A 173 -7.11 0.08 -15.99
CA MET A 173 -7.89 1.32 -15.86
C MET A 173 -9.13 1.32 -16.79
N GLU A 174 -9.00 0.88 -18.05
CA GLU A 174 -10.12 0.78 -18.98
C GLU A 174 -11.19 -0.21 -18.51
N ASN A 175 -10.78 -1.37 -18.02
CA ASN A 175 -11.69 -2.38 -17.49
C ASN A 175 -12.48 -1.84 -16.29
N GLU A 176 -11.80 -1.14 -15.37
CA GLU A 176 -12.43 -0.62 -14.16
C GLU A 176 -13.41 0.54 -14.44
N MET A 177 -13.32 1.24 -15.56
CA MET A 177 -14.32 2.24 -15.94
C MET A 177 -15.70 1.64 -16.19
N THR A 178 -15.74 0.38 -16.64
CA THR A 178 -16.97 -0.31 -17.03
C THR A 178 -17.38 -1.42 -16.08
N GLU A 179 -16.43 -1.97 -15.33
CA GLU A 179 -16.72 -3.00 -14.35
C GLU A 179 -17.59 -2.46 -13.22
N ARG A 180 -18.78 -3.06 -13.02
CA ARG A 180 -19.79 -2.63 -12.03
C ARG A 180 -20.23 -1.16 -12.19
N ALA A 181 -20.33 -0.66 -13.43
CA ALA A 181 -20.58 0.76 -13.73
C ALA A 181 -21.93 1.30 -13.21
N ASP A 182 -22.89 0.44 -12.92
CA ASP A 182 -24.18 0.77 -12.32
C ASP A 182 -24.15 0.94 -10.80
N GLU A 183 -23.03 0.53 -10.16
CA GLU A 183 -22.90 0.55 -8.71
C GLU A 183 -22.20 1.84 -8.18
N PHE A 184 -21.58 2.64 -9.05
CA PHE A 184 -20.88 3.86 -8.64
C PHE A 184 -21.17 5.03 -9.58
N ASP A 185 -21.03 6.23 -9.10
CA ASP A 185 -21.16 7.49 -9.85
C ASP A 185 -20.04 8.49 -9.53
N ARG A 186 -19.16 8.15 -8.60
CA ARG A 186 -17.99 8.96 -8.21
C ARG A 186 -16.75 8.09 -8.12
N THR A 187 -15.58 8.70 -8.26
CA THR A 187 -14.31 7.97 -8.29
C THR A 187 -13.24 8.66 -7.45
N VAL A 188 -12.43 7.87 -6.77
CA VAL A 188 -11.15 8.27 -6.15
C VAL A 188 -10.06 7.40 -6.75
N ILE A 189 -8.97 8.01 -7.22
CA ILE A 189 -7.80 7.28 -7.74
C ILE A 189 -6.71 7.32 -6.67
N ALA A 190 -6.14 6.17 -6.34
CA ALA A 190 -5.06 6.07 -5.36
C ALA A 190 -3.84 5.40 -5.99
N MET A 191 -2.66 5.94 -5.70
CA MET A 191 -1.39 5.47 -6.21
C MET A 191 -0.29 5.75 -5.19
N HIS A 192 0.87 5.13 -5.35
CA HIS A 192 2.02 5.48 -4.52
C HIS A 192 2.76 6.69 -5.11
N ILE A 193 3.21 6.59 -6.36
CA ILE A 193 3.98 7.63 -7.06
C ILE A 193 3.06 8.41 -7.99
N ARG A 194 2.94 9.73 -7.79
CA ARG A 194 2.11 10.60 -8.63
C ARG A 194 2.79 10.99 -9.95
N PRO A 195 2.02 11.40 -10.98
CA PRO A 195 2.58 12.06 -12.15
C PRO A 195 3.48 13.26 -11.79
N TYR A 196 4.48 13.48 -12.61
CA TYR A 196 5.52 14.49 -12.46
C TYR A 196 6.46 14.32 -11.25
N CYS A 197 6.31 13.28 -10.44
CA CYS A 197 7.40 12.80 -9.61
C CYS A 197 8.54 12.23 -10.48
N GLY A 198 9.79 12.29 -10.02
CA GLY A 198 10.94 11.78 -10.78
C GLY A 198 10.88 10.30 -11.10
N GLU A 199 10.20 9.52 -10.28
CA GLU A 199 10.08 8.06 -10.39
C GLU A 199 8.80 7.58 -11.10
N PHE A 200 7.88 8.48 -11.41
CA PHE A 200 6.73 8.17 -12.27
C PHE A 200 7.17 8.01 -13.74
N ASN A 201 6.49 7.17 -14.51
CA ASN A 201 6.68 7.13 -15.96
C ASN A 201 6.13 8.40 -16.62
N ASN A 202 6.90 9.48 -16.58
CA ASN A 202 6.46 10.79 -17.06
C ASN A 202 6.25 10.87 -18.58
N ASN A 203 6.70 9.85 -19.35
CA ASN A 203 6.38 9.75 -20.77
C ASN A 203 4.87 9.59 -21.01
N VAL A 204 4.16 9.00 -20.04
CA VAL A 204 2.71 8.76 -20.12
C VAL A 204 1.89 9.63 -19.17
N ALA A 205 2.47 10.56 -18.42
CA ALA A 205 1.78 11.36 -17.40
C ALA A 205 0.51 12.04 -17.93
N ARG A 206 0.57 12.65 -19.11
CA ARG A 206 -0.61 13.28 -19.75
C ARG A 206 -1.64 12.28 -20.27
N VAL A 207 -1.20 11.08 -20.67
CA VAL A 207 -2.11 10.00 -21.06
C VAL A 207 -2.79 9.47 -19.82
N PHE A 208 -2.05 9.25 -18.73
CA PHE A 208 -2.60 8.86 -17.46
C PHE A 208 -3.71 9.80 -16.98
N GLN A 209 -3.47 11.14 -17.02
CA GLN A 209 -4.49 12.10 -16.61
C GLN A 209 -5.73 12.07 -17.51
N ARG A 210 -5.56 11.80 -18.82
CA ARG A 210 -6.73 11.61 -19.71
C ARG A 210 -7.56 10.39 -19.28
N TYR A 211 -6.93 9.30 -18.87
CA TYR A 211 -7.64 8.14 -18.36
C TYR A 211 -8.33 8.45 -17.03
N VAL A 212 -7.67 9.17 -16.13
CA VAL A 212 -8.31 9.66 -14.89
C VAL A 212 -9.57 10.45 -15.22
N ASN A 213 -9.51 11.39 -16.15
CA ASN A 213 -10.65 12.22 -16.57
C ASN A 213 -11.79 11.47 -17.28
N LEU A 214 -11.61 10.19 -17.66
CA LEU A 214 -12.67 9.36 -18.24
C LEU A 214 -13.56 8.69 -17.19
N TYR A 215 -13.10 8.61 -15.94
CA TYR A 215 -13.91 8.06 -14.86
C TYR A 215 -15.05 9.01 -14.47
N PRO A 216 -16.19 8.46 -14.00
CA PRO A 216 -17.28 9.29 -13.50
C PRO A 216 -16.85 10.14 -12.30
N ASP A 217 -17.10 11.42 -12.34
CA ASP A 217 -16.99 12.41 -11.26
C ASP A 217 -15.80 12.14 -10.31
N VAL A 218 -14.57 12.27 -10.86
CA VAL A 218 -13.34 12.07 -10.08
C VAL A 218 -13.24 13.14 -9.00
N GLN A 219 -13.31 12.74 -7.75
CA GLN A 219 -13.27 13.63 -6.62
C GLN A 219 -11.86 14.17 -6.37
N PHE A 220 -10.87 13.29 -6.37
CA PHE A 220 -9.45 13.60 -6.18
C PHE A 220 -8.59 12.35 -6.43
N CYS A 221 -7.27 12.58 -6.45
CA CYS A 221 -6.26 11.55 -6.44
C CYS A 221 -5.49 11.54 -5.11
N LEU A 222 -5.10 10.36 -4.64
CA LEU A 222 -4.26 10.13 -3.47
C LEU A 222 -2.89 9.63 -3.90
N ALA A 223 -1.83 10.16 -3.29
CA ALA A 223 -0.47 9.72 -3.52
C ALA A 223 0.36 9.76 -2.22
N ALA A 224 1.51 9.09 -2.22
CA ALA A 224 2.46 9.04 -1.11
C ALA A 224 3.88 9.33 -1.60
N HIS A 225 4.91 8.58 -1.18
CA HIS A 225 6.27 8.57 -1.73
C HIS A 225 7.13 9.80 -1.42
N GLU A 226 6.60 11.02 -1.51
CA GLU A 226 7.43 12.22 -1.41
C GLU A 226 7.72 12.67 0.03
N HIS A 227 7.23 11.95 1.03
CA HIS A 227 7.41 12.21 2.46
C HIS A 227 7.08 13.66 2.85
N ARG A 228 6.01 14.20 2.30
CA ARG A 228 5.51 15.54 2.59
C ARG A 228 4.00 15.62 2.41
N LEU A 229 3.34 16.41 3.23
CA LEU A 229 1.97 16.81 2.96
C LEU A 229 1.93 17.83 1.82
N ALA A 230 1.11 17.55 0.81
CA ALA A 230 0.87 18.48 -0.28
C ALA A 230 -0.53 18.30 -0.88
N GLU A 231 -1.00 19.35 -1.52
CA GLU A 231 -2.27 19.44 -2.23
C GLU A 231 -2.01 20.19 -3.53
N GLU A 232 -2.09 19.50 -4.66
CA GLU A 232 -1.63 20.02 -5.93
C GLU A 232 -2.65 19.72 -7.05
N ASP A 233 -3.03 20.73 -7.82
CA ASP A 233 -3.69 20.54 -9.11
C ASP A 233 -2.60 20.42 -10.18
N LEU A 234 -2.17 19.17 -10.46
CA LEU A 234 -0.99 18.91 -11.29
C LEU A 234 -1.19 19.24 -12.77
N PHE A 235 -2.43 19.30 -13.23
CA PHE A 235 -2.77 19.42 -14.65
C PHE A 235 -3.63 20.63 -14.96
N ASP A 236 -3.91 21.48 -13.96
CA ASP A 236 -4.79 22.66 -14.07
C ASP A 236 -6.20 22.29 -14.58
N ASP A 237 -6.70 21.10 -14.17
CA ASP A 237 -8.01 20.59 -14.62
C ASP A 237 -9.03 20.42 -13.46
N GLY A 238 -8.65 20.86 -12.26
CA GLY A 238 -9.49 20.86 -11.08
C GLY A 238 -9.43 19.57 -10.26
N ILE A 239 -8.73 18.53 -10.72
CA ILE A 239 -8.53 17.30 -9.96
C ILE A 239 -7.33 17.45 -9.05
N MET A 240 -7.58 17.51 -7.74
CA MET A 240 -6.55 17.62 -6.72
C MET A 240 -5.82 16.31 -6.48
N TYR A 241 -4.51 16.37 -6.32
CA TYR A 241 -3.66 15.31 -5.83
C TYR A 241 -3.26 15.61 -4.39
N TYR A 242 -3.63 14.71 -3.47
CA TYR A 242 -3.28 14.79 -2.05
C TYR A 242 -2.15 13.84 -1.76
N LEU A 243 -1.05 14.37 -1.24
CA LEU A 243 0.14 13.62 -0.90
C LEU A 243 0.22 13.42 0.61
N SER A 244 0.31 12.14 1.04
CA SER A 244 0.60 11.85 2.45
C SER A 244 2.08 12.05 2.76
N ASP A 245 2.35 12.41 4.00
CA ASP A 245 3.69 12.40 4.56
C ASP A 245 4.04 10.98 5.06
N CYS A 246 5.31 10.73 5.37
CA CYS A 246 5.71 9.47 5.99
C CYS A 246 5.32 9.42 7.48
N MET A 247 5.17 8.22 8.01
CA MET A 247 4.75 8.00 9.40
C MET A 247 5.70 8.60 10.44
N LYS A 248 6.97 8.84 10.10
CA LYS A 248 7.93 9.56 10.95
C LYS A 248 7.38 10.87 11.50
N HIS A 249 6.59 11.59 10.72
CA HIS A 249 6.08 12.91 11.07
C HIS A 249 4.73 12.88 11.78
N ARG A 250 4.20 11.68 12.07
CA ARG A 250 2.99 11.47 12.90
C ARG A 250 1.80 12.28 12.44
N ASN A 251 1.45 12.15 11.17
CA ASN A 251 0.28 12.78 10.57
C ASN A 251 -0.37 11.89 9.53
N TYR A 252 -1.64 12.15 9.26
CA TYR A 252 -2.41 11.49 8.21
C TYR A 252 -3.60 12.36 7.80
N TYR A 253 -4.17 12.08 6.63
CA TYR A 253 -5.41 12.70 6.21
C TYR A 253 -6.63 11.91 6.68
N ILE A 254 -7.72 12.63 6.98
CA ILE A 254 -9.07 12.08 6.99
C ILE A 254 -9.87 12.79 5.89
N PHE A 255 -10.49 12.01 5.03
CA PHE A 255 -11.41 12.48 4.01
C PHE A 255 -12.84 12.15 4.41
N THR A 256 -13.76 13.11 4.20
CA THR A 256 -15.20 12.93 4.35
C THR A 256 -15.84 13.22 3.00
N LEU A 257 -16.31 12.17 2.31
CA LEU A 257 -17.04 12.27 1.05
C LEU A 257 -18.53 12.33 1.35
N THR A 258 -19.20 13.36 0.85
CA THR A 258 -20.65 13.58 0.96
C THR A 258 -21.28 13.63 -0.44
N PRO A 259 -22.61 13.57 -0.61
CA PRO A 259 -23.24 13.75 -1.91
C PRO A 259 -22.88 15.07 -2.61
N ASP A 260 -22.55 16.11 -1.84
CA ASP A 260 -22.29 17.47 -2.36
C ASP A 260 -20.80 17.75 -2.63
N GLY A 261 -19.90 16.78 -2.36
CA GLY A 261 -18.46 16.94 -2.53
C GLY A 261 -17.66 16.26 -1.42
N TYR A 262 -16.52 16.82 -1.05
CA TYR A 262 -15.68 16.26 0.00
C TYR A 262 -15.03 17.33 0.87
N GLU A 263 -14.71 16.93 2.08
CA GLU A 263 -13.86 17.67 3.02
C GLU A 263 -12.64 16.82 3.37
N ARG A 264 -11.56 17.48 3.77
CA ARG A 264 -10.36 16.81 4.25
C ARG A 264 -9.80 17.53 5.48
N GLU A 265 -9.24 16.78 6.39
CA GLU A 265 -8.46 17.28 7.52
C GLU A 265 -7.10 16.59 7.60
N VAL A 266 -6.10 17.30 8.13
CA VAL A 266 -4.82 16.71 8.51
C VAL A 266 -4.83 16.52 10.02
N VAL A 267 -4.58 15.29 10.44
CA VAL A 267 -4.49 14.92 11.85
C VAL A 267 -3.01 14.74 12.22
N TYR A 268 -2.61 15.32 13.35
CA TYR A 268 -1.30 15.08 13.97
C TYR A 268 -1.52 14.35 15.31
N PHE A 269 -0.70 13.30 15.59
CA PHE A 269 -0.89 12.41 16.73
C PHE A 269 0.41 12.11 17.49
#